data_76e393bff8cef58f213433d1f070291a
#
_entry.id   76e393bff8cef58f213433d1f070291a
#
_cell.length_a   1.000
_cell.length_b   1.000
_cell.length_c   1.000
_cell.angle_alpha   90.00
_cell.angle_beta   90.00
_cell.angle_gamma   90.00
#
_symmetry.space_group_name_H-M   'P 1'
#
loop_
_entity.id
_entity.type
_entity.pdbx_description
1 polymer ?
#
loop_
_entity_poly.entity_id
_entity_poly.type
_entity_poly.pdbx_seq_one_letter_code
_entity_poly.pdbx_strand_id
1 'polypeptide(L)'
;DAIVKQNNDGILYLFKKNKVTFFHGRGAFNKAVEGGYEIQVTGKNAETLVAKQVIVATGSNARPLPGVEFDEQQILSNDGALAVNAVPKKLGVIGSGVIGLEMGSVWRRLGADVTVLEGMPTFLAAVDEQVAKEAKKAFDKQGLKIELGVKIGDIKKSKKGVTVAYTNA
;
A
#
# COMPACT_ATOMS: atom_id res chain seq x y z
N ASP A 1 -11.30 14.38 -3.85
CA ASP A 1 -11.63 14.03 -5.24
C ASP A 1 -11.15 15.06 -6.27
N ALA A 2 -11.27 16.39 -6.03
CA ALA A 2 -10.79 17.40 -6.97
C ALA A 2 -9.27 17.32 -7.21
N ILE A 3 -8.46 17.15 -6.15
CA ILE A 3 -7.00 17.01 -6.23
C ILE A 3 -6.62 15.74 -7.01
N VAL A 4 -7.28 14.63 -6.74
CA VAL A 4 -7.04 13.36 -7.46
C VAL A 4 -7.33 13.53 -8.95
N LYS A 5 -8.47 14.15 -9.28
CA LYS A 5 -8.80 14.46 -10.68
C LYS A 5 -7.76 15.35 -11.35
N GLN A 6 -7.33 16.42 -10.68
CA GLN A 6 -6.31 17.34 -11.20
C GLN A 6 -4.98 16.62 -11.48
N ASN A 7 -4.55 15.73 -10.58
CA ASN A 7 -3.33 14.96 -10.77
C ASN A 7 -3.44 13.99 -11.96
N ASN A 8 -4.57 13.29 -12.10
CA ASN A 8 -4.81 12.40 -13.23
C ASN A 8 -4.83 13.17 -14.58
N ASP A 9 -5.53 14.30 -14.62
CA ASP A 9 -5.57 15.16 -15.81
C ASP A 9 -4.15 15.68 -16.15
N GLY A 10 -3.34 16.00 -15.13
CA GLY A 10 -1.95 16.41 -15.30
C GLY A 10 -1.07 15.31 -15.91
N ILE A 11 -1.25 14.05 -15.51
CA ILE A 11 -0.54 12.91 -16.09
C ILE A 11 -0.91 12.73 -17.56
N LEU A 12 -2.20 12.79 -17.90
CA LEU A 12 -2.66 12.67 -19.27
C LEU A 12 -2.13 13.82 -20.15
N TYR A 13 -2.06 15.03 -19.60
CA TYR A 13 -1.42 16.17 -20.27
C TYR A 13 0.06 15.91 -20.57
N LEU A 14 0.81 15.37 -19.60
CA LEU A 14 2.23 15.02 -19.75
C LEU A 14 2.42 13.93 -20.81
N PHE A 15 1.59 12.91 -20.85
CA PHE A 15 1.63 11.90 -21.90
C PHE A 15 1.45 12.54 -23.28
N LYS A 16 0.42 13.37 -23.45
CA LYS A 16 0.17 14.08 -24.71
C LYS A 16 1.34 14.99 -25.10
N LYS A 17 1.87 15.77 -24.16
CA LYS A 17 3.00 16.70 -24.38
C LYS A 17 4.26 15.95 -24.85
N ASN A 18 4.52 14.78 -24.26
CA ASN A 18 5.71 13.97 -24.58
C ASN A 18 5.45 12.93 -25.67
N LYS A 19 4.31 12.99 -26.37
CA LYS A 19 3.94 12.05 -27.45
C LYS A 19 3.93 10.58 -26.99
N VAL A 20 3.52 10.33 -25.73
CA VAL A 20 3.32 8.99 -25.18
C VAL A 20 1.88 8.57 -25.48
N THR A 21 1.70 7.44 -26.15
CA THR A 21 0.38 6.86 -26.37
C THR A 21 -0.05 6.11 -25.10
N PHE A 22 -1.21 6.46 -24.58
CA PHE A 22 -1.78 5.84 -23.38
C PHE A 22 -2.93 4.90 -23.76
N PHE A 23 -2.86 3.66 -23.31
CA PHE A 23 -3.89 2.65 -23.50
C PHE A 23 -4.55 2.35 -22.16
N HIS A 24 -5.85 2.64 -22.05
CA HIS A 24 -6.60 2.39 -20.82
C HIS A 24 -7.11 0.95 -20.78
N GLY A 25 -6.36 0.06 -20.18
CA GLY A 25 -6.69 -1.34 -20.10
C GLY A 25 -5.65 -2.16 -19.35
N ARG A 26 -5.82 -3.47 -19.36
CA ARG A 26 -4.86 -4.42 -18.80
C ARG A 26 -4.00 -4.98 -19.93
N GLY A 27 -2.69 -4.74 -19.85
CA GLY A 27 -1.71 -5.31 -20.76
C GLY A 27 -1.27 -6.71 -20.31
N ALA A 28 -1.17 -7.63 -21.25
CA ALA A 28 -0.60 -8.96 -21.04
C ALA A 28 0.33 -9.32 -22.19
N PHE A 29 1.42 -10.02 -21.88
CA PHE A 29 2.25 -10.64 -22.91
C PHE A 29 1.46 -11.76 -23.58
N ASN A 30 1.43 -11.75 -24.92
CA ASN A 30 0.84 -12.84 -25.70
C ASN A 30 1.95 -13.78 -26.21
N LYS A 31 2.89 -13.27 -27.01
CA LYS A 31 3.98 -14.05 -27.58
C LYS A 31 5.16 -13.18 -27.97
N ALA A 32 6.33 -13.80 -28.11
CA ALA A 32 7.44 -13.21 -28.81
C ALA A 32 7.19 -13.21 -30.32
N VAL A 33 7.55 -12.14 -31.00
CA VAL A 33 7.42 -11.97 -32.45
C VAL A 33 8.72 -11.45 -33.02
N GLU A 34 8.86 -11.47 -34.34
CA GLU A 34 10.03 -10.87 -34.98
C GLU A 34 10.11 -9.39 -34.62
N GLY A 35 11.23 -8.97 -34.05
CA GLY A 35 11.48 -7.59 -33.65
C GLY A 35 10.89 -7.16 -32.32
N GLY A 36 10.33 -8.07 -31.49
CA GLY A 36 9.86 -7.70 -30.16
C GLY A 36 8.84 -8.64 -29.52
N TYR A 37 7.88 -8.04 -28.84
CA TYR A 37 6.84 -8.74 -28.06
C TYR A 37 5.46 -8.23 -28.42
N GLU A 38 4.55 -9.14 -28.64
CA GLU A 38 3.13 -8.84 -28.82
C GLU A 38 2.48 -8.69 -27.45
N ILE A 39 1.88 -7.53 -27.20
CA ILE A 39 1.16 -7.19 -25.98
C ILE A 39 -0.31 -7.04 -26.30
N GLN A 40 -1.14 -7.82 -25.66
CA GLN A 40 -2.59 -7.70 -25.77
C GLN A 40 -3.09 -6.77 -24.67
N VAL A 41 -3.75 -5.68 -25.07
CA VAL A 41 -4.45 -4.77 -24.16
C VAL A 41 -5.94 -5.15 -24.16
N THR A 42 -6.47 -5.42 -22.97
CA THR A 42 -7.90 -5.69 -22.76
C THR A 42 -8.53 -4.58 -21.94
N GLY A 43 -9.82 -4.32 -22.12
CA GLY A 43 -10.54 -3.27 -21.43
C GLY A 43 -11.30 -2.37 -22.41
N LYS A 44 -11.48 -1.10 -22.04
CA LYS A 44 -12.31 -0.15 -22.81
C LYS A 44 -11.82 0.07 -24.24
N ASN A 45 -10.50 0.02 -24.44
CA ASN A 45 -9.85 0.14 -25.75
C ASN A 45 -8.97 -1.09 -25.97
N ALA A 46 -9.62 -2.21 -26.31
CA ALA A 46 -8.90 -3.45 -26.58
C ALA A 46 -8.07 -3.33 -27.86
N GLU A 47 -6.78 -3.63 -27.79
CA GLU A 47 -5.84 -3.51 -28.90
C GLU A 47 -4.67 -4.49 -28.74
N THR A 48 -4.05 -4.87 -29.84
CA THR A 48 -2.81 -5.65 -29.85
C THR A 48 -1.66 -4.78 -30.34
N LEU A 49 -0.62 -4.70 -29.53
CA LEU A 49 0.56 -3.87 -29.78
C LEU A 49 1.78 -4.76 -30.02
N VAL A 50 2.72 -4.30 -30.82
CA VAL A 50 4.05 -4.88 -30.93
C VAL A 50 5.08 -3.89 -30.38
N ALA A 51 5.78 -4.30 -29.32
CA ALA A 51 6.77 -3.46 -28.66
C ALA A 51 8.16 -4.09 -28.77
N LYS A 52 9.14 -3.34 -29.24
CA LYS A 52 10.55 -3.81 -29.33
C LYS A 52 11.14 -4.06 -27.94
N GLN A 53 10.77 -3.23 -26.98
CA GLN A 53 11.22 -3.32 -25.58
C GLN A 53 10.03 -3.08 -24.68
N VAL A 54 9.97 -3.77 -23.54
CA VAL A 54 8.88 -3.67 -22.58
C VAL A 54 9.45 -3.48 -21.18
N ILE A 55 8.93 -2.47 -20.48
CA ILE A 55 9.18 -2.27 -19.06
C ILE A 55 7.97 -2.79 -18.29
N VAL A 56 8.20 -3.78 -17.42
CA VAL A 56 7.16 -4.33 -16.54
C VAL A 56 7.08 -3.46 -15.29
N ALA A 57 6.08 -2.60 -15.22
CA ALA A 57 5.83 -1.67 -14.13
C ALA A 57 4.37 -1.79 -13.66
N THR A 58 3.96 -3.00 -13.30
CA THR A 58 2.56 -3.39 -13.08
C THR A 58 2.04 -3.07 -11.66
N GLY A 59 2.85 -2.42 -10.84
CA GLY A 59 2.48 -2.11 -9.45
C GLY A 59 2.56 -3.33 -8.53
N SER A 60 1.90 -3.25 -7.39
CA SER A 60 1.86 -4.29 -6.37
C SER A 60 0.47 -4.43 -5.77
N ASN A 61 0.19 -5.59 -5.22
CA ASN A 61 -1.04 -5.85 -4.45
C ASN A 61 -0.69 -6.02 -2.97
N ALA A 62 -1.57 -5.55 -2.10
CA ALA A 62 -1.47 -5.81 -0.67
C ALA A 62 -1.56 -7.32 -0.40
N ARG A 63 -0.66 -7.84 0.45
CA ARG A 63 -0.68 -9.23 0.88
C ARG A 63 -1.37 -9.34 2.23
N PRO A 64 -2.49 -10.08 2.35
CA PRO A 64 -3.14 -10.30 3.63
C PRO A 64 -2.29 -11.19 4.54
N LEU A 65 -2.55 -11.12 5.85
CA LEU A 65 -2.03 -12.11 6.79
C LEU A 65 -2.71 -13.46 6.54
N PRO A 66 -2.01 -14.59 6.77
CA PRO A 66 -2.63 -15.91 6.68
C PRO A 66 -3.89 -16.01 7.54
N GLY A 67 -5.01 -16.43 6.94
CA GLY A 67 -6.31 -16.56 7.62
C GLY A 67 -7.04 -15.24 7.91
N VAL A 68 -6.55 -14.09 7.42
CA VAL A 68 -7.18 -12.79 7.62
C VAL A 68 -7.39 -12.11 6.29
N GLU A 69 -8.65 -11.97 5.89
CA GLU A 69 -9.01 -11.31 4.63
C GLU A 69 -9.31 -9.83 4.86
N PHE A 70 -8.97 -9.00 3.87
CA PHE A 70 -9.38 -7.60 3.83
C PHE A 70 -10.88 -7.54 3.51
N ASP A 71 -11.65 -6.84 4.34
CA ASP A 71 -13.05 -6.52 4.06
C ASP A 71 -13.22 -5.05 3.65
N GLU A 72 -12.13 -4.30 3.65
CA GLU A 72 -12.05 -2.87 3.34
C GLU A 72 -13.04 -2.00 4.15
N GLN A 73 -13.47 -2.50 5.30
CA GLN A 73 -14.36 -1.83 6.25
C GLN A 73 -13.76 -1.76 7.65
N GLN A 74 -13.35 -2.89 8.21
CA GLN A 74 -12.73 -3.00 9.51
C GLN A 74 -11.31 -3.55 9.44
N ILE A 75 -11.05 -4.43 8.47
CA ILE A 75 -9.73 -4.97 8.15
C ILE A 75 -9.34 -4.44 6.78
N LEU A 76 -8.44 -3.48 6.77
CA LEU A 76 -8.12 -2.66 5.61
C LEU A 76 -6.79 -3.08 5.01
N SER A 77 -6.71 -3.06 3.68
CA SER A 77 -5.44 -2.92 2.97
C SER A 77 -4.94 -1.47 3.06
N ASN A 78 -3.78 -1.18 2.46
CA ASN A 78 -3.35 0.21 2.29
C ASN A 78 -4.35 1.03 1.44
N ASP A 79 -5.00 0.42 0.45
CA ASP A 79 -5.98 1.10 -0.40
C ASP A 79 -7.24 1.45 0.42
N GLY A 80 -7.75 0.52 1.21
CA GLY A 80 -8.84 0.78 2.14
C GLY A 80 -8.48 1.83 3.20
N ALA A 81 -7.25 1.79 3.72
CA ALA A 81 -6.77 2.78 4.68
C ALA A 81 -6.71 4.20 4.11
N LEU A 82 -6.52 4.37 2.79
CA LEU A 82 -6.61 5.66 2.11
C LEU A 82 -8.05 6.13 1.86
N ALA A 83 -9.01 5.21 1.87
CA ALA A 83 -10.41 5.47 1.55
C ALA A 83 -11.32 5.68 2.79
N VAL A 84 -10.77 5.62 4.00
CA VAL A 84 -11.53 5.80 5.25
C VAL A 84 -12.12 7.22 5.32
N ASN A 85 -13.43 7.29 5.49
CA ASN A 85 -14.18 8.56 5.44
C ASN A 85 -14.09 9.42 6.72
N ALA A 86 -13.64 8.84 7.85
CA ALA A 86 -13.53 9.55 9.12
C ALA A 86 -12.30 9.06 9.89
N VAL A 87 -11.70 9.94 10.68
CA VAL A 87 -10.53 9.58 11.51
C VAL A 87 -10.96 8.56 12.57
N PRO A 88 -10.38 7.34 12.57
CA PRO A 88 -10.70 6.36 13.59
C PRO A 88 -10.14 6.81 14.94
N LYS A 89 -10.88 6.54 16.03
CA LYS A 89 -10.35 6.82 17.38
C LYS A 89 -9.10 6.00 17.69
N LYS A 90 -9.10 4.72 17.27
CA LYS A 90 -7.99 3.78 17.42
C LYS A 90 -7.73 3.08 16.10
N LEU A 91 -6.47 2.98 15.73
CA LEU A 91 -6.02 2.26 14.55
C LEU A 91 -4.90 1.28 14.92
N GLY A 92 -5.11 0.00 14.66
CA GLY A 92 -4.06 -1.01 14.68
C GLY A 92 -3.43 -1.12 13.30
N VAL A 93 -2.10 -1.11 13.23
CA VAL A 93 -1.34 -1.36 12.00
C VAL A 93 -0.50 -2.61 12.21
N ILE A 94 -0.60 -3.58 11.32
CA ILE A 94 0.22 -4.79 11.38
C ILE A 94 1.34 -4.68 10.35
N GLY A 95 2.55 -4.62 10.86
CA GLY A 95 3.78 -4.41 10.10
C GLY A 95 4.34 -2.99 10.21
N SER A 96 5.61 -2.88 10.61
CA SER A 96 6.36 -1.62 10.65
C SER A 96 7.21 -1.39 9.39
N GLY A 97 6.78 -1.95 8.26
CA GLY A 97 7.34 -1.62 6.96
C GLY A 97 6.96 -0.20 6.53
N VAL A 98 7.55 0.27 5.43
CA VAL A 98 7.37 1.66 4.96
C VAL A 98 5.90 2.06 4.81
N ILE A 99 5.07 1.21 4.20
CA ILE A 99 3.63 1.48 4.00
C ILE A 99 2.89 1.57 5.34
N GLY A 100 3.13 0.64 6.27
CA GLY A 100 2.49 0.65 7.59
C GLY A 100 2.84 1.89 8.39
N LEU A 101 4.10 2.33 8.34
CA LEU A 101 4.55 3.55 9.00
C LEU A 101 4.01 4.82 8.34
N GLU A 102 3.93 4.87 7.01
CA GLU A 102 3.30 5.98 6.29
C GLU A 102 1.84 6.12 6.70
N MET A 103 1.05 5.05 6.59
CA MET A 103 -0.36 5.06 6.98
C MET A 103 -0.54 5.39 8.46
N GLY A 104 0.21 4.74 9.34
CA GLY A 104 0.17 5.00 10.79
C GLY A 104 0.51 6.46 11.12
N SER A 105 1.53 7.02 10.50
CA SER A 105 1.95 8.41 10.68
C SER A 105 0.87 9.41 10.23
N VAL A 106 0.26 9.18 9.05
CA VAL A 106 -0.82 10.04 8.56
C VAL A 106 -1.99 10.03 9.53
N TRP A 107 -2.50 8.86 9.89
CA TRP A 107 -3.65 8.74 10.79
C TRP A 107 -3.34 9.25 12.20
N ARG A 108 -2.12 9.06 12.69
CA ARG A 108 -1.69 9.63 13.98
C ARG A 108 -1.74 11.16 13.95
N ARG A 109 -1.24 11.79 12.90
CA ARG A 109 -1.28 13.25 12.74
C ARG A 109 -2.69 13.79 12.59
N LEU A 110 -3.61 13.00 12.05
CA LEU A 110 -5.03 13.33 11.96
C LEU A 110 -5.77 13.13 13.30
N GLY A 111 -5.15 12.56 14.33
CA GLY A 111 -5.70 12.44 15.67
C GLY A 111 -6.07 11.02 16.12
N ALA A 112 -5.82 10.00 15.32
CA ALA A 112 -6.02 8.61 15.75
C ALA A 112 -4.99 8.18 16.84
N ASP A 113 -5.40 7.33 17.78
CA ASP A 113 -4.47 6.59 18.64
C ASP A 113 -3.97 5.36 17.85
N VAL A 114 -2.69 5.40 17.42
CA VAL A 114 -2.14 4.41 16.50
C VAL A 114 -1.18 3.48 17.22
N THR A 115 -1.41 2.17 17.09
CA THR A 115 -0.50 1.11 17.56
C THR A 115 -0.05 0.29 16.36
N VAL A 116 1.27 0.19 16.17
CA VAL A 116 1.92 -0.62 15.14
C VAL A 116 2.45 -1.89 15.79
N LEU A 117 2.07 -3.06 15.26
CA LEU A 117 2.49 -4.38 15.73
C LEU A 117 3.43 -4.99 14.68
N GLU A 118 4.68 -5.27 15.06
CA GLU A 118 5.70 -5.80 14.16
C GLU A 118 6.22 -7.15 14.67
N GLY A 119 6.15 -8.17 13.82
CA GLY A 119 6.62 -9.52 14.15
C GLY A 119 8.14 -9.66 14.25
N MET A 120 8.87 -8.82 13.50
CA MET A 120 10.33 -8.82 13.58
C MET A 120 10.83 -8.07 14.82
N PRO A 121 11.93 -8.51 15.45
CA PRO A 121 12.51 -7.80 16.59
C PRO A 121 13.21 -6.50 16.19
N THR A 122 13.44 -6.30 14.90
CA THR A 122 14.16 -5.16 14.35
C THR A 122 13.21 -4.23 13.61
N PHE A 123 13.21 -2.96 13.96
CA PHE A 123 12.45 -1.91 13.29
C PHE A 123 13.04 -1.61 11.92
N LEU A 124 12.21 -1.56 10.86
CA LEU A 124 12.61 -1.28 9.49
C LEU A 124 13.82 -2.12 9.02
N ALA A 125 13.78 -3.43 9.22
CA ALA A 125 14.91 -4.34 8.97
C ALA A 125 15.51 -4.28 7.55
N ALA A 126 14.78 -3.76 6.56
CA ALA A 126 15.25 -3.60 5.19
C ALA A 126 15.95 -2.23 4.92
N VAL A 127 16.07 -1.38 5.93
CA VAL A 127 16.64 -0.03 5.81
C VAL A 127 17.96 0.03 6.59
N ASP A 128 18.87 0.92 6.19
CA ASP A 128 20.11 1.19 6.93
C ASP A 128 19.82 1.45 8.42
N GLU A 129 20.63 0.85 9.29
CA GLU A 129 20.40 0.84 10.73
C GLU A 129 20.36 2.25 11.36
N GLN A 130 21.23 3.15 10.90
CA GLN A 130 21.27 4.53 11.41
C GLN A 130 20.01 5.28 10.99
N VAL A 131 19.58 5.10 9.73
CA VAL A 131 18.34 5.70 9.21
C VAL A 131 17.13 5.14 9.96
N ALA A 132 17.06 3.82 10.16
CA ALA A 132 15.98 3.19 10.93
C ALA A 132 15.89 3.72 12.36
N LYS A 133 17.04 3.91 13.03
CA LYS A 133 17.12 4.46 14.40
C LYS A 133 16.61 5.90 14.49
N GLU A 134 16.99 6.75 13.53
CA GLU A 134 16.50 8.13 13.51
C GLU A 134 15.01 8.20 13.15
N ALA A 135 14.55 7.37 12.20
CA ALA A 135 13.13 7.24 11.86
C ALA A 135 12.30 6.80 13.09
N LYS A 136 12.78 5.80 13.85
CA LYS A 136 12.12 5.34 15.08
C LYS A 136 11.93 6.47 16.08
N LYS A 137 12.96 7.27 16.34
CA LYS A 137 12.88 8.44 17.23
C LYS A 137 11.82 9.45 16.75
N ALA A 138 11.78 9.69 15.43
CA ALA A 138 10.82 10.63 14.85
C ALA A 138 9.38 10.12 15.02
N PHE A 139 9.11 8.83 14.78
CA PHE A 139 7.78 8.24 14.97
C PHE A 139 7.36 8.18 16.44
N ASP A 140 8.28 7.86 17.35
CA ASP A 140 8.02 7.90 18.80
C ASP A 140 7.64 9.31 19.25
N LYS A 141 8.37 10.34 18.77
CA LYS A 141 8.04 11.75 19.04
C LYS A 141 6.68 12.17 18.49
N GLN A 142 6.24 11.58 17.38
CA GLN A 142 4.89 11.76 16.84
C GLN A 142 3.82 11.04 17.66
N GLY A 143 4.21 10.15 18.58
CA GLY A 143 3.31 9.38 19.43
C GLY A 143 2.76 8.11 18.79
N LEU A 144 3.45 7.53 17.80
CA LEU A 144 3.17 6.17 17.35
C LEU A 144 3.65 5.19 18.42
N LYS A 145 2.77 4.28 18.82
CA LYS A 145 3.14 3.13 19.66
C LYS A 145 3.60 2.01 18.74
N ILE A 146 4.88 1.62 18.83
CA ILE A 146 5.47 0.59 17.97
C ILE A 146 5.95 -0.56 18.84
N GLU A 147 5.29 -1.70 18.74
CA GLU A 147 5.59 -2.95 19.44
C GLU A 147 6.33 -3.89 18.49
N LEU A 148 7.56 -4.26 18.82
CA LEU A 148 8.44 -5.13 18.02
C LEU A 148 8.48 -6.54 18.59
N GLY A 149 8.77 -7.53 17.74
CA GLY A 149 8.89 -8.93 18.15
C GLY A 149 7.58 -9.56 18.59
N VAL A 150 6.43 -8.98 18.20
CA VAL A 150 5.13 -9.49 18.63
C VAL A 150 4.66 -10.67 17.78
N LYS A 151 4.01 -11.62 18.43
CA LYS A 151 3.32 -12.71 17.74
C LYS A 151 1.83 -12.40 17.70
N ILE A 152 1.31 -12.18 16.51
CA ILE A 152 -0.13 -11.97 16.30
C ILE A 152 -0.87 -13.29 16.52
N GLY A 153 -1.90 -13.24 17.33
CA GLY A 153 -2.84 -14.32 17.58
C GLY A 153 -4.17 -14.09 16.87
N ASP A 154 -5.27 -14.37 17.58
CA ASP A 154 -6.62 -14.25 17.04
C ASP A 154 -6.98 -12.79 16.68
N ILE A 155 -7.61 -12.63 15.50
CA ILE A 155 -8.22 -11.39 15.06
C ILE A 155 -9.72 -11.58 14.99
N LYS A 156 -10.47 -10.84 15.81
CA LYS A 156 -11.93 -10.98 15.94
C LYS A 156 -12.64 -9.68 15.59
N LYS A 157 -13.56 -9.74 14.63
CA LYS A 157 -14.44 -8.62 14.26
C LYS A 157 -15.69 -8.60 15.14
N SER A 158 -16.14 -7.41 15.47
CA SER A 158 -17.42 -7.16 16.16
C SER A 158 -18.08 -5.88 15.65
N LYS A 159 -19.31 -5.62 16.07
CA LYS A 159 -19.97 -4.33 15.77
C LYS A 159 -19.25 -3.12 16.38
N LYS A 160 -18.38 -3.32 17.37
CA LYS A 160 -17.61 -2.27 18.06
C LYS A 160 -16.21 -2.03 17.48
N GLY A 161 -15.78 -2.88 16.53
CA GLY A 161 -14.46 -2.83 15.90
C GLY A 161 -13.76 -4.18 15.89
N VAL A 162 -12.45 -4.15 15.73
CA VAL A 162 -11.58 -5.33 15.66
C VAL A 162 -10.78 -5.47 16.95
N THR A 163 -10.70 -6.69 17.46
CA THR A 163 -9.81 -7.07 18.56
C THR A 163 -8.70 -7.92 17.99
N VAL A 164 -7.46 -7.53 18.24
CA VAL A 164 -6.25 -8.27 17.86
C VAL A 164 -5.58 -8.79 19.15
N ALA A 165 -5.52 -10.10 19.30
CA ALA A 165 -4.72 -10.71 20.35
C ALA A 165 -3.26 -10.78 19.90
N TYR A 166 -2.32 -10.45 20.76
CA TYR A 166 -0.90 -10.64 20.50
C TYR A 166 -0.12 -10.88 21.79
N THR A 167 1.05 -11.47 21.66
CA THR A 167 1.98 -11.67 22.78
C THR A 167 3.30 -11.01 22.43
N ASN A 168 3.93 -10.38 23.41
CA ASN A 168 5.30 -9.90 23.30
C ASN A 168 6.26 -11.09 23.41
N ALA A 169 7.40 -10.99 22.73
CA ALA A 169 8.48 -11.98 22.85
C ALA A 169 9.09 -11.97 24.24
#